data_4725feca1c58edb7d7922948bc196d2b
#
_entry.id   4725feca1c58edb7d7922948bc196d2b
#
_cell.length_a   1.000
_cell.length_b   1.000
_cell.length_c   1.000
_cell.angle_alpha   90.00
_cell.angle_beta   90.00
_cell.angle_gamma   90.00
#
_symmetry.space_group_name_H-M   'P 1'
#
loop_
_entity.id
_entity.type
_entity.pdbx_description
1 polymer ?
#
loop_
_entity_poly.entity_id
_entity_poly.type
_entity_poly.pdbx_seq_one_letter_code
_entity_poly.pdbx_strand_id
1 'polypeptide(L)'
;MHPGIRISRTTLTLIILGAILIPVGSALALFFSVAPIPEPRLDARVRLDAMWIEDSSGKSVQRLVPAITVWNPTSENWKQLSIGLNKAGRHNQFYASEPAGVPAGATVSIPLAAFVARNGSVKFPVGNRSVKEVTVFAQIPTRARAVAEFILPEQLTVPKSDEDPDESWIEPLVQVAQ
;
A
#
# COMPACT_ATOMS: atom_id res chain seq x y z
N MET A 1 0.75 -31.74 -64.45
CA MET A 1 0.98 -32.48 -63.16
C MET A 1 1.92 -31.66 -62.33
N HIS A 2 1.46 -31.10 -61.24
CA HIS A 2 2.35 -30.39 -60.32
C HIS A 2 3.06 -31.40 -59.42
N PRO A 3 4.38 -31.37 -59.31
CA PRO A 3 5.11 -32.24 -58.38
C PRO A 3 4.72 -31.83 -56.93
N GLY A 4 4.05 -32.73 -56.26
CA GLY A 4 3.68 -32.52 -54.84
C GLY A 4 4.92 -32.45 -54.00
N ILE A 5 5.09 -31.41 -53.20
CA ILE A 5 6.20 -31.25 -52.24
C ILE A 5 6.05 -32.34 -51.18
N ARG A 6 6.96 -33.28 -51.15
CA ARG A 6 7.06 -34.33 -50.11
C ARG A 6 7.90 -33.78 -48.94
N ILE A 7 7.23 -33.36 -47.88
CA ILE A 7 7.92 -32.94 -46.64
C ILE A 7 8.26 -34.20 -45.82
N SER A 8 9.48 -34.32 -45.36
CA SER A 8 9.89 -35.43 -44.49
C SER A 8 9.16 -35.32 -43.10
N ARG A 9 8.89 -36.46 -42.47
CA ARG A 9 8.26 -36.46 -41.13
C ARG A 9 9.06 -35.62 -40.13
N THR A 10 10.40 -35.68 -40.15
CA THR A 10 11.29 -34.91 -39.30
C THR A 10 11.15 -33.41 -39.56
N THR A 11 11.11 -32.98 -40.81
CA THR A 11 10.87 -31.57 -41.18
C THR A 11 9.54 -31.05 -40.69
N LEU A 12 8.48 -31.84 -40.83
CA LEU A 12 7.14 -31.50 -40.38
C LEU A 12 7.11 -31.34 -38.84
N THR A 13 7.72 -32.27 -38.12
CA THR A 13 7.84 -32.20 -36.63
C THR A 13 8.56 -30.94 -36.17
N LEU A 14 9.68 -30.60 -36.83
CA LEU A 14 10.45 -29.38 -36.49
C LEU A 14 9.64 -28.09 -36.77
N ILE A 15 8.89 -28.06 -37.87
CA ILE A 15 8.01 -26.92 -38.18
C ILE A 15 6.93 -26.75 -37.12
N ILE A 16 6.27 -27.84 -36.72
CA ILE A 16 5.23 -27.79 -35.66
C ILE A 16 5.81 -27.38 -34.33
N LEU A 17 6.96 -27.96 -33.96
CA LEU A 17 7.64 -27.62 -32.72
C LEU A 17 8.08 -26.14 -32.68
N GLY A 18 8.64 -25.62 -33.78
CA GLY A 18 8.99 -24.22 -33.92
C GLY A 18 7.78 -23.28 -33.86
N ALA A 19 6.70 -23.65 -34.51
CA ALA A 19 5.46 -22.88 -34.50
C ALA A 19 4.80 -22.77 -33.11
N ILE A 20 5.09 -23.72 -32.21
CA ILE A 20 4.61 -23.68 -30.82
C ILE A 20 5.63 -22.99 -29.90
N LEU A 21 6.91 -23.35 -29.99
CA LEU A 21 7.93 -22.86 -29.07
C LEU A 21 8.27 -21.38 -29.29
N ILE A 22 8.25 -20.88 -30.52
CA ILE A 22 8.57 -19.48 -30.80
C ILE A 22 7.55 -18.52 -30.15
N PRO A 23 6.22 -18.66 -30.37
CA PRO A 23 5.27 -17.74 -29.72
C PRO A 23 5.24 -17.89 -28.19
N VAL A 24 5.35 -19.11 -27.66
CA VAL A 24 5.39 -19.32 -26.21
C VAL A 24 6.67 -18.73 -25.60
N GLY A 25 7.82 -18.97 -26.22
CA GLY A 25 9.11 -18.38 -25.78
C GLY A 25 9.11 -16.86 -25.86
N SER A 26 8.53 -16.28 -26.92
CA SER A 26 8.39 -14.84 -27.08
C SER A 26 7.47 -14.23 -26.01
N ALA A 27 6.33 -14.87 -25.73
CA ALA A 27 5.40 -14.42 -24.70
C ALA A 27 6.02 -14.47 -23.30
N LEU A 28 6.77 -15.54 -22.98
CA LEU A 28 7.52 -15.64 -21.73
C LEU A 28 8.62 -14.59 -21.64
N ALA A 29 9.39 -14.39 -22.69
CA ALA A 29 10.44 -13.37 -22.71
C ALA A 29 9.87 -11.96 -22.51
N LEU A 30 8.75 -11.63 -23.14
CA LEU A 30 8.04 -10.38 -22.92
C LEU A 30 7.52 -10.26 -21.48
N PHE A 31 6.94 -11.32 -20.94
CA PHE A 31 6.43 -11.32 -19.55
C PHE A 31 7.54 -11.08 -18.52
N PHE A 32 8.73 -11.67 -18.72
CA PHE A 32 9.86 -11.47 -17.82
C PHE A 32 10.68 -10.20 -18.10
N SER A 33 10.59 -9.62 -19.29
CA SER A 33 11.29 -8.38 -19.65
C SER A 33 10.50 -7.11 -19.31
N VAL A 34 9.21 -7.21 -19.03
CA VAL A 34 8.42 -6.08 -18.50
C VAL A 34 8.81 -5.90 -17.04
N ALA A 35 9.80 -5.05 -16.78
CA ALA A 35 10.12 -4.63 -15.43
C ALA A 35 8.86 -4.03 -14.79
N PRO A 36 8.51 -4.40 -13.55
CA PRO A 36 7.39 -3.79 -12.87
C PRO A 36 7.60 -2.28 -12.85
N ILE A 37 6.63 -1.54 -13.38
CA ILE A 37 6.67 -0.06 -13.32
C ILE A 37 6.69 0.29 -11.83
N PRO A 38 7.74 0.98 -11.35
CA PRO A 38 7.81 1.33 -9.93
C PRO A 38 6.62 2.21 -9.58
N GLU A 39 5.93 1.88 -8.49
CA GLU A 39 4.86 2.72 -7.99
C GLU A 39 5.44 4.10 -7.63
N PRO A 40 4.81 5.21 -8.06
CA PRO A 40 5.29 6.54 -7.76
C PRO A 40 5.30 6.73 -6.23
N ARG A 41 6.29 7.48 -5.77
CA ARG A 41 6.41 7.81 -4.35
C ARG A 41 5.29 8.77 -3.95
N LEU A 42 4.63 8.47 -2.83
CA LEU A 42 3.67 9.35 -2.20
C LEU A 42 4.41 10.30 -1.24
N ASP A 43 4.26 11.61 -1.43
CA ASP A 43 4.73 12.58 -0.45
C ASP A 43 3.69 12.70 0.65
N ALA A 44 3.85 11.89 1.68
CA ALA A 44 2.95 11.79 2.83
C ALA A 44 3.75 11.97 4.11
N ARG A 45 3.07 12.37 5.19
CA ARG A 45 3.61 12.33 6.54
C ARG A 45 2.66 11.60 7.45
N VAL A 46 3.21 10.88 8.42
CA VAL A 46 2.44 10.03 9.34
C VAL A 46 2.85 10.32 10.76
N ARG A 47 1.89 10.29 11.67
CA ARG A 47 2.15 10.24 13.10
C ARG A 47 1.20 9.28 13.80
N LEU A 48 1.64 8.75 14.92
CA LEU A 48 0.76 8.06 15.87
C LEU A 48 0.16 9.12 16.77
N ASP A 49 -1.16 9.18 16.83
CA ASP A 49 -1.91 10.22 17.52
C ASP A 49 -2.99 9.60 18.40
N ALA A 50 -3.74 10.43 19.10
CA ALA A 50 -4.93 10.03 19.80
C ALA A 50 -6.12 10.86 19.30
N MET A 51 -7.24 10.20 19.06
CA MET A 51 -8.45 10.85 18.61
C MET A 51 -9.64 10.54 19.53
N TRP A 52 -10.55 11.50 19.63
CA TRP A 52 -11.78 11.31 20.36
C TRP A 52 -12.80 10.58 19.48
N ILE A 53 -13.39 9.52 20.00
CA ILE A 53 -14.51 8.82 19.38
C ILE A 53 -15.71 8.86 20.31
N GLU A 54 -16.91 8.96 19.74
CA GLU A 54 -18.15 8.78 20.49
C GLU A 54 -18.38 7.30 20.74
N ASP A 55 -18.73 6.93 21.97
CA ASP A 55 -19.08 5.57 22.29
C ASP A 55 -20.50 5.27 21.79
N SER A 56 -20.66 4.19 21.03
CA SER A 56 -21.93 3.73 20.45
C SER A 56 -22.99 3.29 21.49
N SER A 57 -22.70 3.43 22.78
CA SER A 57 -23.64 3.07 23.87
C SER A 57 -24.78 4.07 24.12
N GLY A 58 -24.91 5.11 23.28
CA GLY A 58 -25.99 6.13 23.41
C GLY A 58 -25.79 7.13 24.57
N LYS A 59 -24.73 6.99 25.35
CA LYS A 59 -24.24 8.00 26.27
C LYS A 59 -23.11 8.71 25.56
N SER A 60 -23.14 10.04 25.49
CA SER A 60 -22.08 10.87 24.89
C SER A 60 -20.79 10.83 25.72
N VAL A 61 -20.22 9.62 25.87
CA VAL A 61 -18.93 9.41 26.48
C VAL A 61 -17.89 9.46 25.36
N GLN A 62 -17.16 10.55 25.30
CA GLN A 62 -16.01 10.66 24.43
C GLN A 62 -14.86 9.82 24.99
N ARG A 63 -14.32 8.94 24.18
CA ARG A 63 -13.18 8.11 24.53
C ARG A 63 -11.98 8.46 23.66
N LEU A 64 -10.85 8.72 24.30
CA LEU A 64 -9.57 8.92 23.60
C LEU A 64 -9.03 7.55 23.18
N VAL A 65 -8.78 7.37 21.87
CA VAL A 65 -8.26 6.14 21.31
C VAL A 65 -7.03 6.42 20.45
N PRO A 66 -6.04 5.52 20.43
CA PRO A 66 -4.89 5.66 19.57
C PRO A 66 -5.29 5.55 18.10
N ALA A 67 -4.71 6.41 17.26
CA ALA A 67 -4.99 6.55 15.85
C ALA A 67 -3.72 6.74 15.03
N ILE A 68 -3.76 6.40 13.76
CA ILE A 68 -2.78 6.83 12.76
C ILE A 68 -3.33 8.06 12.08
N THR A 69 -2.59 9.15 12.14
CA THR A 69 -2.89 10.38 11.42
C THR A 69 -1.97 10.50 10.22
N VAL A 70 -2.55 10.71 9.05
CA VAL A 70 -1.85 10.91 7.78
C VAL A 70 -2.11 12.33 7.30
N TRP A 71 -1.06 13.04 6.96
CA TRP A 71 -1.13 14.36 6.35
C TRP A 71 -0.73 14.30 4.89
N ASN A 72 -1.52 14.99 4.06
CA ASN A 72 -1.22 15.24 2.66
C ASN A 72 -0.58 16.63 2.53
N PRO A 73 0.76 16.77 2.49
CA PRO A 73 1.42 18.06 2.36
C PRO A 73 1.36 18.63 0.94
N THR A 74 0.86 17.87 -0.04
CA THR A 74 0.84 18.27 -1.44
C THR A 74 -0.31 19.21 -1.76
N SER A 75 -0.22 19.89 -2.90
CA SER A 75 -1.32 20.72 -3.45
C SER A 75 -2.40 19.92 -4.18
N GLU A 76 -2.29 18.58 -4.22
CA GLU A 76 -3.17 17.70 -4.95
C GLU A 76 -4.05 16.86 -4.01
N ASN A 77 -5.29 16.65 -4.40
CA ASN A 77 -6.20 15.77 -3.66
C ASN A 77 -5.88 14.31 -3.94
N TRP A 78 -5.68 13.52 -2.88
CA TRP A 78 -5.56 12.07 -3.00
C TRP A 78 -6.94 11.42 -2.93
N LYS A 79 -7.09 10.34 -3.67
CA LYS A 79 -8.29 9.50 -3.65
C LYS A 79 -7.95 8.11 -3.09
N GLN A 80 -8.97 7.44 -2.54
CA GLN A 80 -8.85 6.04 -2.12
C GLN A 80 -7.63 5.77 -1.22
N LEU A 81 -7.51 6.53 -0.14
CA LEU A 81 -6.45 6.28 0.83
C LEU A 81 -6.61 4.88 1.45
N SER A 82 -5.52 4.15 1.53
CA SER A 82 -5.43 2.88 2.26
C SER A 82 -4.15 2.86 3.07
N ILE A 83 -4.25 2.46 4.32
CA ILE A 83 -3.12 2.38 5.24
C ILE A 83 -2.92 0.94 5.65
N GLY A 84 -1.69 0.46 5.55
CA GLY A 84 -1.29 -0.85 6.01
C GLY A 84 -0.36 -0.76 7.21
N LEU A 85 -0.53 -1.66 8.19
CA LEU A 85 0.31 -1.73 9.39
C LEU A 85 1.11 -3.02 9.41
N ASN A 86 2.32 -2.92 9.92
CA ASN A 86 3.23 -4.03 10.23
C ASN A 86 3.37 -5.05 9.10
N LYS A 87 4.46 -5.03 8.40
CA LYS A 87 4.74 -5.99 7.32
C LYS A 87 4.94 -7.41 7.86
N ALA A 88 4.42 -8.39 7.11
CA ALA A 88 4.77 -9.79 7.24
C ALA A 88 5.21 -10.29 5.86
N GLY A 89 6.52 -10.34 5.63
CA GLY A 89 7.09 -10.54 4.32
C GLY A 89 6.78 -9.38 3.38
N ARG A 90 6.13 -9.66 2.24
CA ARG A 90 5.80 -8.63 1.21
C ARG A 90 4.50 -7.87 1.46
N HIS A 91 3.72 -8.24 2.46
CA HIS A 91 2.37 -7.70 2.68
C HIS A 91 2.23 -7.16 4.09
N ASN A 92 1.46 -6.11 4.25
CA ASN A 92 1.03 -5.63 5.56
C ASN A 92 0.07 -6.62 6.21
N GLN A 93 0.05 -6.64 7.55
CA GLN A 93 -0.78 -7.59 8.30
C GLN A 93 -2.19 -7.06 8.51
N PHE A 94 -2.32 -5.73 8.70
CA PHE A 94 -3.60 -5.06 8.96
C PHE A 94 -3.79 -3.90 8.00
N TYR A 95 -5.04 -3.60 7.66
CA TYR A 95 -5.40 -2.54 6.71
C TYR A 95 -6.60 -1.75 7.21
N ALA A 96 -6.59 -0.47 6.91
CA ALA A 96 -7.76 0.39 6.97
C ALA A 96 -7.82 1.23 5.69
N SER A 97 -9.02 1.66 5.30
CA SER A 97 -9.22 2.45 4.08
C SER A 97 -10.10 3.65 4.37
N GLU A 98 -9.78 4.78 3.74
CA GLU A 98 -10.58 6.00 3.70
C GLU A 98 -10.99 6.26 2.24
N PRO A 99 -12.21 5.87 1.84
CA PRO A 99 -12.65 5.99 0.44
C PRO A 99 -12.75 7.42 -0.06
N ALA A 100 -13.02 8.37 0.83
CA ALA A 100 -13.10 9.80 0.48
C ALA A 100 -11.73 10.37 0.09
N GLY A 101 -10.64 9.69 0.51
CA GLY A 101 -9.28 10.16 0.29
C GLY A 101 -8.89 11.31 1.22
N VAL A 102 -7.86 12.07 0.85
CA VAL A 102 -7.34 13.18 1.65
C VAL A 102 -7.18 14.42 0.76
N PRO A 103 -7.90 15.50 1.02
CA PRO A 103 -7.70 16.76 0.29
C PRO A 103 -6.28 17.31 0.43
N ALA A 104 -5.90 18.20 -0.48
CA ALA A 104 -4.63 18.93 -0.42
C ALA A 104 -4.48 19.68 0.91
N GLY A 105 -3.33 19.54 1.54
CA GLY A 105 -3.02 20.18 2.84
C GLY A 105 -3.80 19.63 4.04
N ALA A 106 -4.69 18.64 3.85
CA ALA A 106 -5.52 18.10 4.91
C ALA A 106 -4.91 16.89 5.62
N THR A 107 -5.44 16.59 6.80
CA THR A 107 -5.12 15.39 7.57
C THR A 107 -6.34 14.48 7.69
N VAL A 108 -6.07 13.19 7.83
CA VAL A 108 -7.08 12.18 8.20
C VAL A 108 -6.54 11.32 9.33
N SER A 109 -7.38 11.06 10.34
CA SER A 109 -7.02 10.20 11.45
C SER A 109 -7.91 8.95 11.45
N ILE A 110 -7.28 7.78 11.51
CA ILE A 110 -7.97 6.49 11.53
C ILE A 110 -7.62 5.78 12.83
N PRO A 111 -8.63 5.43 13.67
CA PRO A 111 -8.36 4.76 14.94
C PRO A 111 -7.75 3.36 14.70
N LEU A 112 -6.78 2.95 15.53
CA LEU A 112 -6.12 1.65 15.39
C LEU A 112 -7.12 0.47 15.45
N ALA A 113 -8.22 0.63 16.16
CA ALA A 113 -9.29 -0.38 16.22
C ALA A 113 -10.05 -0.59 14.91
N ALA A 114 -9.92 0.35 13.93
CA ALA A 114 -10.52 0.22 12.59
C ALA A 114 -9.68 -0.66 11.65
N PHE A 115 -8.41 -0.92 12.00
CA PHE A 115 -7.56 -1.76 11.17
C PHE A 115 -7.91 -3.23 11.33
N VAL A 116 -8.09 -3.91 10.21
CA VAL A 116 -8.45 -5.33 10.15
C VAL A 116 -7.41 -6.14 9.38
N ALA A 117 -7.23 -7.39 9.75
CA ALA A 117 -6.39 -8.31 9.00
C ALA A 117 -6.92 -8.46 7.56
N ARG A 118 -6.06 -8.86 6.63
CA ARG A 118 -6.40 -8.99 5.20
C ARG A 118 -7.64 -9.85 4.92
N ASN A 119 -7.92 -10.85 5.78
CA ASN A 119 -9.10 -11.69 5.69
C ASN A 119 -10.35 -11.08 6.37
N GLY A 120 -10.25 -9.88 6.93
CA GLY A 120 -11.32 -9.19 7.63
C GLY A 120 -11.71 -9.77 9.00
N SER A 121 -11.10 -10.87 9.42
CA SER A 121 -11.55 -11.64 10.60
C SER A 121 -11.00 -11.13 11.93
N VAL A 122 -9.87 -10.43 11.92
CA VAL A 122 -9.18 -10.00 13.14
C VAL A 122 -8.91 -8.51 13.09
N LYS A 123 -9.31 -7.78 14.13
CA LYS A 123 -8.97 -6.37 14.33
C LYS A 123 -7.56 -6.24 14.89
N PHE A 124 -6.93 -5.08 14.65
CA PHE A 124 -5.63 -4.77 15.25
C PHE A 124 -5.74 -4.81 16.78
N PRO A 125 -4.89 -5.61 17.48
CA PRO A 125 -4.96 -5.79 18.93
C PRO A 125 -4.33 -4.58 19.65
N VAL A 126 -5.09 -3.52 19.79
CA VAL A 126 -4.69 -2.29 20.48
C VAL A 126 -4.25 -2.60 21.90
N GLY A 127 -3.08 -2.10 22.31
CA GLY A 127 -2.50 -2.33 23.64
C GLY A 127 -1.63 -3.61 23.76
N ASN A 128 -1.84 -4.61 22.91
CA ASN A 128 -1.06 -5.86 22.92
C ASN A 128 -0.01 -5.92 21.81
N ARG A 129 -0.06 -5.01 20.87
CA ARG A 129 0.85 -4.97 19.71
C ARG A 129 1.21 -3.54 19.35
N SER A 130 2.50 -3.29 19.19
CA SER A 130 3.00 -2.00 18.72
C SER A 130 2.87 -1.89 17.19
N VAL A 131 2.67 -0.66 16.72
CA VAL A 131 2.80 -0.31 15.30
C VAL A 131 4.27 -0.04 15.04
N LYS A 132 4.91 -0.86 14.21
CA LYS A 132 6.33 -0.73 13.83
C LYS A 132 6.51 -0.11 12.46
N GLU A 133 5.63 -0.45 11.55
CA GLU A 133 5.70 -0.03 10.14
C GLU A 133 4.32 0.41 9.69
N VAL A 134 4.29 1.51 8.95
CA VAL A 134 3.10 2.04 8.29
C VAL A 134 3.38 2.17 6.81
N THR A 135 2.47 1.68 5.99
CA THR A 135 2.50 1.89 4.54
C THR A 135 1.24 2.65 4.13
N VAL A 136 1.41 3.78 3.50
CA VAL A 136 0.32 4.61 3.02
C VAL A 136 0.22 4.45 1.50
N PHE A 137 -0.96 4.13 1.02
CA PHE A 137 -1.28 4.04 -0.40
C PHE A 137 -2.36 5.06 -0.72
N ALA A 138 -2.18 5.80 -1.80
CA ALA A 138 -3.21 6.70 -2.29
C ALA A 138 -3.23 6.73 -3.82
N GLN A 139 -4.39 7.02 -4.38
CA GLN A 139 -4.51 7.32 -5.79
C GLN A 139 -4.29 8.82 -6.01
N ILE A 140 -3.21 9.17 -6.71
CA ILE A 140 -2.91 10.55 -7.09
C ILE A 140 -3.67 10.95 -8.37
N PRO A 141 -3.77 12.26 -8.73
CA PRO A 141 -4.56 12.73 -9.87
C PRO A 141 -4.22 12.10 -11.21
N THR A 142 -2.97 11.68 -11.41
CA THR A 142 -2.52 10.92 -12.60
C THR A 142 -3.14 9.53 -12.69
N ARG A 143 -4.01 9.14 -11.75
CA ARG A 143 -4.60 7.81 -11.55
C ARG A 143 -3.59 6.71 -11.20
N ALA A 144 -2.33 7.03 -11.05
CA ALA A 144 -1.35 6.09 -10.53
C ALA A 144 -1.59 5.86 -9.04
N ARG A 145 -1.35 4.63 -8.58
CA ARG A 145 -1.24 4.32 -7.17
C ARG A 145 0.14 4.76 -6.70
N ALA A 146 0.18 5.65 -5.72
CA ALA A 146 1.42 6.09 -5.09
C ALA A 146 1.55 5.46 -3.70
N VAL A 147 2.79 5.27 -3.24
CA VAL A 147 3.11 4.57 -2.00
C VAL A 147 4.14 5.34 -1.18
N ALA A 148 3.95 5.35 0.15
CA ALA A 148 4.96 5.79 1.11
C ALA A 148 5.07 4.78 2.25
N GLU A 149 6.30 4.49 2.67
CA GLU A 149 6.61 3.57 3.75
C GLU A 149 7.29 4.29 4.89
N PHE A 150 6.90 3.96 6.11
CA PHE A 150 7.38 4.58 7.33
C PHE A 150 7.78 3.50 8.34
N ILE A 151 8.91 3.71 9.02
CA ILE A 151 9.26 2.96 10.21
C ILE A 151 9.01 3.87 11.40
N LEU A 152 8.18 3.42 12.32
CA LEU A 152 7.94 4.14 13.56
C LEU A 152 8.99 3.73 14.58
N PRO A 153 9.58 4.70 15.31
CA PRO A 153 10.48 4.39 16.41
C PRO A 153 9.75 3.55 17.48
N GLU A 154 10.47 2.63 18.10
CA GLU A 154 9.91 1.59 18.99
C GLU A 154 9.20 2.13 20.25
N GLN A 155 9.36 3.43 20.55
CA GLN A 155 8.80 4.13 21.71
C GLN A 155 7.99 5.37 21.27
N LEU A 156 6.95 5.17 20.48
CA LEU A 156 5.93 6.21 20.37
C LEU A 156 4.98 6.09 21.57
N THR A 157 5.33 6.75 22.66
CA THR A 157 4.35 7.22 23.63
C THR A 157 3.41 8.17 22.90
N VAL A 158 2.10 8.00 23.11
CA VAL A 158 1.09 8.97 22.64
C VAL A 158 1.58 10.38 23.02
N PRO A 159 1.73 11.32 22.08
CA PRO A 159 2.22 12.65 22.38
C PRO A 159 1.38 13.27 23.50
N LYS A 160 2.02 13.84 24.49
CA LYS A 160 1.34 14.71 25.44
C LYS A 160 0.89 15.93 24.66
N SER A 161 -0.31 16.42 24.93
CA SER A 161 -0.97 17.51 24.22
C SER A 161 -0.21 18.84 24.10
N ASP A 162 0.97 18.94 24.66
CA ASP A 162 1.82 20.14 24.75
C ASP A 162 3.06 20.09 23.84
N GLU A 163 3.25 19.02 23.06
CA GLU A 163 4.35 18.95 22.09
C GLU A 163 3.97 19.69 20.79
N ASP A 164 4.95 20.42 20.23
CA ASP A 164 4.80 21.17 18.99
C ASP A 164 4.33 20.20 17.88
N PRO A 165 3.18 20.47 17.21
CA PRO A 165 2.62 19.57 16.22
C PRO A 165 3.55 19.30 15.03
N ASP A 166 4.54 20.17 14.79
CA ASP A 166 5.49 20.00 13.67
C ASP A 166 6.58 18.97 13.93
N GLU A 167 6.99 18.74 15.22
CA GLU A 167 8.06 17.78 15.53
C GLU A 167 7.62 16.31 15.53
N SER A 168 6.33 16.04 15.56
CA SER A 168 5.79 14.67 15.67
C SER A 168 5.60 13.95 14.34
N TRP A 169 5.80 14.62 13.20
CA TRP A 169 5.61 14.03 11.89
C TRP A 169 6.79 13.16 11.46
N ILE A 170 6.51 11.96 10.97
CA ILE A 170 7.50 11.02 10.45
C ILE A 170 7.49 11.13 8.92
N GLU A 171 8.68 11.33 8.36
CA GLU A 171 8.88 11.35 6.93
C GLU A 171 9.01 9.93 6.35
N PRO A 172 8.59 9.73 5.08
CA PRO A 172 8.71 8.43 4.44
C PRO A 172 10.18 8.02 4.24
N LEU A 173 10.43 6.73 4.34
CA LEU A 173 11.74 6.16 4.06
C LEU A 173 12.18 6.53 2.63
N VAL A 174 13.38 7.08 2.52
CA VAL A 174 14.03 7.26 1.22
C VAL A 174 14.49 5.88 0.77
N GLN A 175 13.74 5.22 -0.12
CA GLN A 175 14.29 4.06 -0.82
C GLN A 175 15.40 4.56 -1.72
N VAL A 176 16.66 4.30 -1.30
CA VAL A 176 17.80 4.41 -2.21
C VAL A 176 17.56 3.34 -3.29
N ALA A 177 17.27 3.79 -4.50
CA ALA A 177 17.17 2.90 -5.66
C ALA A 177 18.51 2.14 -5.78
N GLN A 178 18.47 0.82 -5.57
CA GLN A 178 19.54 -0.11 -5.89
C GLN A 178 19.38 -0.57 -7.34
#